data_7748db24cf75e357e50d1cfdd83cd366
#
_entry.id   7748db24cf75e357e50d1cfdd83cd366
#
_cell.length_a   1.000
_cell.length_b   1.000
_cell.length_c   1.000
_cell.angle_alpha   90.00
_cell.angle_beta   90.00
_cell.angle_gamma   90.00
#
_symmetry.space_group_name_H-M   'P 1'
#
loop_
_entity.id
_entity.type
_entity.pdbx_description
1 polymer ?
#
loop_
_entity_poly.entity_id
_entity_poly.type
_entity_poly.pdbx_seq_one_letter_code
_entity_poly.pdbx_strand_id
1 'polypeptide(L)'
;VKNWRRRFYGLLSGAPVFRSKYPQPHYALQRQMQASTVYNCTDQLHTLHVQTLIMHGKKDKAGPYYLAEEMHAGIRDSKMLTFEGGHIFFLMRERQQFLDAVAKYLK
;
A
#
# COMPACT_ATOMS: atom_id res chain seq x y z
N VAL A 1 6.20 -15.88 3.42
CA VAL A 1 6.10 -14.43 3.35
C VAL A 1 6.84 -13.85 2.13
N LYS A 2 7.95 -14.44 1.66
CA LYS A 2 8.78 -13.91 0.53
C LYS A 2 8.12 -13.89 -0.85
N ASN A 3 6.97 -14.55 -1.09
CA ASN A 3 6.41 -14.76 -2.43
C ASN A 3 5.19 -13.89 -2.80
N TRP A 4 4.66 -13.07 -1.90
CA TRP A 4 3.43 -12.33 -2.16
C TRP A 4 3.62 -11.21 -3.20
N ARG A 5 4.77 -10.51 -3.18
CA ARG A 5 5.10 -9.47 -4.16
C ARG A 5 5.18 -10.01 -5.59
N ARG A 6 5.82 -11.18 -5.78
CA ARG A 6 5.87 -11.84 -7.11
C ARG A 6 4.49 -12.19 -7.63
N ARG A 7 3.57 -12.67 -6.76
CA ARG A 7 2.20 -13.01 -7.15
C ARG A 7 1.38 -11.77 -7.52
N PHE A 8 1.55 -10.67 -6.79
CA PHE A 8 0.84 -9.42 -7.05
C PHE A 8 1.26 -8.79 -8.38
N TYR A 9 2.56 -8.64 -8.62
CA TYR A 9 3.06 -8.10 -9.88
C TYR A 9 2.79 -9.02 -11.07
N GLY A 10 2.80 -10.33 -10.88
CA GLY A 10 2.39 -11.30 -11.90
C GLY A 10 0.93 -11.16 -12.29
N LEU A 11 0.04 -10.88 -11.33
CA LEU A 11 -1.39 -10.67 -11.58
C LEU A 11 -1.63 -9.36 -12.35
N LEU A 12 -0.92 -8.28 -12.02
CA LEU A 12 -1.04 -6.99 -12.69
C LEU A 12 -0.47 -7.03 -14.12
N SER A 13 0.63 -7.74 -14.35
CA SER A 13 1.27 -7.82 -15.68
C SER A 13 0.48 -8.67 -16.67
N GLY A 14 -0.40 -9.57 -16.21
CA GLY A 14 -1.22 -10.45 -17.04
C GLY A 14 -2.63 -9.93 -17.35
N ALA A 15 -3.09 -8.87 -16.69
CA ALA A 15 -4.46 -8.40 -16.88
C ALA A 15 -4.61 -7.59 -18.19
N PRO A 16 -5.64 -7.88 -19.02
CA PRO A 16 -5.89 -7.17 -20.29
C PRO A 16 -6.08 -5.66 -20.11
N VAL A 17 -6.53 -5.23 -18.94
CA VAL A 17 -6.74 -3.82 -18.56
C VAL A 17 -5.46 -3.01 -18.62
N PHE A 18 -4.30 -3.66 -18.47
CA PHE A 18 -2.98 -3.00 -18.48
C PHE A 18 -2.22 -3.16 -19.81
N ARG A 19 -2.89 -3.58 -20.89
CA ARG A 19 -2.31 -3.52 -22.25
C ARG A 19 -2.20 -2.07 -22.69
N SER A 20 -1.14 -1.43 -22.24
CA SER A 20 -0.78 -0.09 -22.69
C SER A 20 -0.33 -0.13 -24.16
N LYS A 21 -0.65 0.94 -24.92
CA LYS A 21 -0.05 1.20 -26.23
C LYS A 21 1.48 1.24 -26.17
N TYR A 22 1.99 1.60 -24.99
CA TYR A 22 3.43 1.67 -24.66
C TYR A 22 3.69 0.79 -23.43
N PRO A 23 3.86 -0.53 -23.61
CA PRO A 23 4.11 -1.43 -22.49
C PRO A 23 5.44 -1.07 -21.82
N GLN A 24 5.45 -1.20 -20.48
CA GLN A 24 6.69 -1.02 -19.73
C GLN A 24 7.73 -2.05 -20.18
N PRO A 25 8.98 -1.63 -20.51
CA PRO A 25 10.04 -2.55 -20.85
C PRO A 25 10.31 -3.55 -19.71
N HIS A 26 10.59 -4.80 -20.05
CA HIS A 26 10.81 -5.86 -19.06
C HIS A 26 11.95 -5.53 -18.08
N TYR A 27 13.02 -4.91 -18.54
CA TYR A 27 14.13 -4.48 -17.67
C TYR A 27 13.73 -3.41 -16.65
N ALA A 28 12.79 -2.50 -17.01
CA ALA A 28 12.32 -1.49 -16.10
C ALA A 28 11.47 -2.10 -14.98
N LEU A 29 10.60 -3.05 -15.31
CA LEU A 29 9.86 -3.83 -14.33
C LEU A 29 10.79 -4.59 -13.38
N GLN A 30 11.82 -5.27 -13.93
CA GLN A 30 12.80 -5.97 -13.11
C GLN A 30 13.53 -5.06 -12.14
N ARG A 31 13.98 -3.87 -12.58
CA ARG A 31 14.64 -2.87 -11.71
C ARG A 31 13.74 -2.38 -10.61
N GLN A 32 12.47 -2.10 -10.91
CA GLN A 32 11.48 -1.70 -9.90
C GLN A 32 11.26 -2.81 -8.86
N MET A 33 11.14 -4.05 -9.31
CA MET A 33 11.00 -5.20 -8.42
C MET A 33 12.22 -5.38 -7.52
N GLN A 34 13.43 -5.26 -8.07
CA GLN A 34 14.68 -5.34 -7.30
C GLN A 34 14.74 -4.21 -6.26
N ALA A 35 14.48 -2.96 -6.65
CA ALA A 35 14.46 -1.84 -5.74
C ALA A 35 13.45 -2.05 -4.59
N SER A 36 12.25 -2.54 -4.90
CA SER A 36 11.22 -2.78 -3.88
C SER A 36 11.54 -3.95 -2.94
N THR A 37 12.40 -4.90 -3.34
CA THR A 37 12.78 -6.04 -2.49
C THR A 37 13.87 -5.72 -1.49
N VAL A 38 14.75 -4.78 -1.81
CA VAL A 38 15.86 -4.37 -0.93
C VAL A 38 15.54 -3.12 -0.12
N TYR A 39 14.54 -2.36 -0.54
CA TYR A 39 14.15 -1.15 0.17
C TYR A 39 13.48 -1.49 1.50
N ASN A 40 14.03 -0.92 2.56
CA ASN A 40 13.46 -0.96 3.91
C ASN A 40 13.73 0.39 4.58
N CYS A 41 12.67 1.06 5.02
CA CYS A 41 12.74 2.34 5.73
C CYS A 41 12.23 2.23 7.18
N THR A 42 12.02 1.04 7.70
CA THR A 42 11.48 0.83 9.05
C THR A 42 12.29 1.59 10.11
N ASP A 43 13.61 1.57 10.00
CA ASP A 43 14.50 2.28 10.93
C ASP A 43 14.42 3.81 10.82
N GLN A 44 13.79 4.34 9.77
CA GLN A 44 13.65 5.78 9.53
C GLN A 44 12.25 6.31 9.86
N LEU A 45 11.28 5.46 10.17
CA LEU A 45 9.90 5.88 10.46
C LEU A 45 9.82 6.89 11.61
N HIS A 46 10.68 6.75 12.62
CA HIS A 46 10.74 7.65 13.77
C HIS A 46 11.19 9.08 13.41
N THR A 47 11.79 9.30 12.24
CA THR A 47 12.21 10.62 11.75
C THR A 47 11.06 11.43 11.15
N LEU A 48 9.90 10.79 10.92
CA LEU A 48 8.71 11.50 10.45
C LEU A 48 8.06 12.30 11.57
N HIS A 49 8.08 13.63 11.44
CA HIS A 49 7.54 14.58 12.41
C HIS A 49 6.27 15.28 11.92
N VAL A 50 5.53 14.62 11.03
CA VAL A 50 4.27 15.12 10.48
C VAL A 50 3.11 14.26 10.95
N GLN A 51 1.96 14.88 11.19
CA GLN A 51 0.73 14.14 11.46
C GLN A 51 0.44 13.18 10.30
N THR A 52 0.28 11.93 10.60
CA THR A 52 0.13 10.87 9.60
C THR A 52 -1.14 10.07 9.85
N LEU A 53 -1.97 9.95 8.82
CA LEU A 53 -3.12 9.03 8.82
C LEU A 53 -2.80 7.79 8.00
N ILE A 54 -2.77 6.65 8.66
CA ILE A 54 -2.56 5.33 8.04
C ILE A 54 -3.94 4.69 7.86
N MET A 55 -4.29 4.36 6.62
CA MET A 55 -5.53 3.67 6.30
C MET A 55 -5.24 2.36 5.57
N HIS A 56 -5.77 1.26 6.05
CA HIS A 56 -5.45 -0.07 5.53
C HIS A 56 -6.62 -1.04 5.62
N GLY A 57 -6.77 -1.89 4.60
CA GLY A 57 -7.76 -2.96 4.60
C GLY A 57 -7.23 -4.23 5.24
N LYS A 58 -7.93 -4.81 6.19
CA LYS A 58 -7.53 -6.05 6.89
C LYS A 58 -7.29 -7.23 5.96
N LYS A 59 -8.05 -7.30 4.86
CA LYS A 59 -7.99 -8.39 3.87
C LYS A 59 -7.05 -8.10 2.72
N ASP A 60 -6.18 -7.11 2.86
CA ASP A 60 -5.20 -6.77 1.83
C ASP A 60 -4.18 -7.90 1.67
N LYS A 61 -4.18 -8.49 0.46
CA LYS A 61 -3.24 -9.54 0.06
C LYS A 61 -2.02 -8.98 -0.68
N ALA A 62 -2.09 -7.74 -1.12
CA ALA A 62 -1.01 -7.08 -1.84
C ALA A 62 -0.01 -6.42 -0.89
N GLY A 63 -0.51 -5.77 0.16
CA GLY A 63 0.26 -5.25 1.27
C GLY A 63 -0.28 -5.84 2.57
N PRO A 64 0.40 -6.79 3.22
CA PRO A 64 -0.08 -7.39 4.45
C PRO A 64 -0.35 -6.37 5.56
N TYR A 65 -1.41 -6.57 6.32
CA TYR A 65 -1.89 -5.65 7.34
C TYR A 65 -0.83 -5.28 8.40
N TYR A 66 0.02 -6.25 8.78
CA TYR A 66 1.09 -6.01 9.75
C TYR A 66 2.06 -4.88 9.34
N LEU A 67 2.22 -4.61 8.04
CA LEU A 67 3.06 -3.50 7.56
C LEU A 67 2.48 -2.13 7.96
N ALA A 68 1.15 -2.00 7.99
CA ALA A 68 0.50 -0.79 8.48
C ALA A 68 0.65 -0.65 10.01
N GLU A 69 0.61 -1.79 10.73
CA GLU A 69 0.88 -1.81 12.17
C GLU A 69 2.33 -1.41 12.49
N GLU A 70 3.31 -1.91 11.73
CA GLU A 70 4.72 -1.50 11.84
C GLU A 70 4.90 0.01 11.57
N MET A 71 4.24 0.54 10.53
CA MET A 71 4.28 1.97 10.24
C MET A 71 3.69 2.78 11.39
N HIS A 72 2.55 2.35 11.94
CA HIS A 72 1.90 3.03 13.06
C HIS A 72 2.77 3.00 14.32
N ALA A 73 3.42 1.88 14.59
CA ALA A 73 4.34 1.76 15.72
C ALA A 73 5.60 2.63 15.55
N GLY A 74 6.09 2.81 14.32
CA GLY A 74 7.31 3.57 14.03
C GLY A 74 7.11 5.08 13.91
N ILE A 75 5.92 5.54 13.51
CA ILE A 75 5.63 6.96 13.31
C ILE A 75 4.94 7.53 14.55
N ARG A 76 5.63 8.40 15.27
CA ARG A 76 5.19 8.93 16.58
C ARG A 76 3.82 9.62 16.52
N ASP A 77 3.58 10.49 15.53
CA ASP A 77 2.33 11.23 15.39
C ASP A 77 1.48 10.60 14.25
N SER A 78 1.10 9.36 14.46
CA SER A 78 0.25 8.65 13.50
C SER A 78 -1.07 8.21 14.13
N LYS A 79 -2.10 8.18 13.28
CA LYS A 79 -3.40 7.56 13.56
C LYS A 79 -3.62 6.43 12.57
N MET A 80 -4.16 5.32 13.02
CA MET A 80 -4.46 4.18 12.17
C MET A 80 -5.97 3.96 12.11
N LEU A 81 -6.49 3.88 10.88
CA LEU A 81 -7.87 3.50 10.59
C LEU A 81 -7.88 2.22 9.76
N THR A 82 -8.61 1.26 10.24
CA THR A 82 -8.71 -0.07 9.64
C THR A 82 -10.03 -0.24 8.93
N PHE A 83 -9.99 -0.82 7.74
CA PHE A 83 -11.13 -1.17 6.91
C PHE A 83 -11.22 -2.69 6.77
N GLU A 84 -12.43 -3.23 6.56
CA GLU A 84 -12.64 -4.68 6.44
C GLU A 84 -12.30 -5.21 5.04
N GLY A 85 -12.14 -4.33 4.05
CA GLY A 85 -11.83 -4.67 2.66
C GLY A 85 -10.39 -5.09 2.41
N GLY A 86 -10.07 -5.26 1.12
CA GLY A 86 -8.74 -5.59 0.61
C GLY A 86 -7.95 -4.36 0.17
N HIS A 87 -7.01 -4.56 -0.76
CA HIS A 87 -6.08 -3.52 -1.22
C HIS A 87 -6.76 -2.26 -1.77
N ILE A 88 -7.89 -2.41 -2.43
CA ILE A 88 -8.64 -1.30 -3.05
C ILE A 88 -9.94 -0.97 -2.30
N PHE A 89 -9.97 -1.16 -0.98
CA PHE A 89 -11.15 -0.90 -0.14
C PHE A 89 -11.77 0.49 -0.38
N PHE A 90 -10.94 1.50 -0.64
CA PHE A 90 -11.34 2.89 -0.90
C PHE A 90 -12.08 3.10 -2.22
N LEU A 91 -12.04 2.14 -3.15
CA LEU A 91 -12.81 2.16 -4.41
C LEU A 91 -14.05 1.26 -4.35
N MET A 92 -14.19 0.44 -3.32
CA MET A 92 -15.23 -0.58 -3.19
C MET A 92 -16.31 -0.16 -2.17
N ARG A 93 -16.82 -1.11 -1.41
CA ARG A 93 -17.94 -0.91 -0.47
C ARG A 93 -17.67 0.14 0.61
N GLU A 94 -16.39 0.35 0.96
CA GLU A 94 -15.97 1.25 2.04
C GLU A 94 -15.55 2.65 1.54
N ARG A 95 -15.83 2.95 0.27
CA ARG A 95 -15.47 4.23 -0.35
C ARG A 95 -15.96 5.43 0.44
N GLN A 96 -17.22 5.42 0.87
CA GLN A 96 -17.79 6.55 1.60
C GLN A 96 -17.11 6.73 2.96
N GLN A 97 -16.89 5.64 3.70
CA GLN A 97 -16.18 5.67 4.98
C GLN A 97 -14.75 6.20 4.82
N PHE A 98 -14.07 5.81 3.73
CA PHE A 98 -12.75 6.33 3.39
C PHE A 98 -12.78 7.85 3.18
N LEU A 99 -13.70 8.36 2.35
CA LEU A 99 -13.85 9.79 2.06
C LEU A 99 -14.17 10.59 3.32
N ASP A 100 -15.06 10.10 4.16
CA ASP A 100 -15.43 10.74 5.42
C ASP A 100 -14.24 10.80 6.40
N ALA A 101 -13.46 9.73 6.46
CA ALA A 101 -12.25 9.67 7.28
C ALA A 101 -11.19 10.69 6.83
N VAL A 102 -10.96 10.81 5.52
CA VAL A 102 -10.05 11.82 4.95
C VAL A 102 -10.56 13.23 5.24
N ALA A 103 -11.83 13.50 4.97
CA ALA A 103 -12.42 14.81 5.20
C ALA A 103 -12.36 15.24 6.68
N LYS A 104 -12.57 14.29 7.60
CA LYS A 104 -12.45 14.54 9.04
C LYS A 104 -11.01 14.79 9.48
N TYR A 105 -10.06 14.11 8.87
CA TYR A 105 -8.65 14.25 9.21
C TYR A 105 -8.04 15.58 8.73
N LEU A 106 -8.51 16.09 7.60
CA LEU A 106 -8.01 17.34 6.99
C LEU A 106 -8.65 18.61 7.56
N LYS A 107 -9.63 18.49 8.44
CA LYS A 107 -10.23 19.62 9.17
C LYS A 107 -9.44 19.97 10.42
#